data_d74bdc71542d9c5aef7771347de58760
#
_entry.id   d74bdc71542d9c5aef7771347de58760
#
_cell.length_a   1.000
_cell.length_b   1.000
_cell.length_c   1.000
_cell.angle_alpha   90.00
_cell.angle_beta   90.00
_cell.angle_gamma   90.00
#
_symmetry.space_group_name_H-M   'P 1'
#
loop_
_entity.id
_entity.type
_entity.pdbx_description
1 polymer ?
#
loop_
_entity_poly.entity_id
_entity_poly.type
_entity_poly.pdbx_seq_one_letter_code
_entity_poly.pdbx_strand_id
1 'polypeptide(L)'
;MQCREGQGTSSEDVLCKEGVMPETLGSMISYQSAWLIISATILSLPSCAAPTPIPAPISTQPAPVGMVLIPAGEFSMGSVDSLARADERPIHRVRLNAFWMDVTEVTNRQFAKFIDATGYKTMAERPVDWDELKKQVPEGTPKPPDEMLQAGSLVFTPPTKSVSTNDPSQWWVWTTGATWKHPEGPASAMDDRMDHPVVQVAYVDAVAYAAWAGKRLPTEAEWEYAARGGLDGKTNCWGNEPIDPTRANTWQGEFPVRNDHLDGFTRTAPAKSFAPNGYGLYDMSGNVWEWCADQYRPDTYAIRAQSIEKGASADNPQGPSSSFDPNNPDAPDVRVNRGGSFLCNDSYCASYRPSARMGTTPDTSLSHLGFRCVQSLPK
;
A
#
# COMPACT_ATOMS: atom_id res chain seq x y z
N MET A 1 -6.31 22.49 36.01
CA MET A 1 -5.79 23.79 36.47
C MET A 1 -5.94 24.78 35.34
N GLN A 2 -6.95 25.59 35.49
CA GLN A 2 -7.27 26.95 35.05
C GLN A 2 -6.92 27.38 33.62
N CYS A 3 -8.04 27.65 32.94
CA CYS A 3 -8.19 28.51 31.76
C CYS A 3 -7.71 29.93 32.01
N ARG A 4 -7.24 30.60 30.96
CA ARG A 4 -7.38 32.06 30.81
C ARG A 4 -7.88 32.39 29.42
N GLU A 5 -9.04 33.00 29.39
CA GLU A 5 -9.65 33.72 28.26
C GLU A 5 -8.85 34.99 27.96
N GLY A 6 -8.82 35.40 26.72
CA GLY A 6 -8.41 36.71 26.27
C GLY A 6 -9.21 37.12 25.04
N GLN A 7 -10.17 38.00 25.25
CA GLN A 7 -11.03 38.64 24.26
C GLN A 7 -10.31 39.76 23.51
N GLY A 8 -10.82 40.09 22.29
CA GLY A 8 -10.53 41.34 21.57
C GLY A 8 -10.62 41.14 20.05
N THR A 9 -11.73 41.28 19.47
CA THR A 9 -12.49 42.35 18.74
C THR A 9 -11.85 42.84 17.44
N SER A 10 -12.72 42.85 16.45
CA SER A 10 -13.02 43.71 15.30
C SER A 10 -12.32 43.47 13.96
N SER A 11 -13.16 43.04 13.06
CA SER A 11 -13.51 43.52 11.70
C SER A 11 -12.62 44.57 11.07
N GLU A 12 -12.24 44.34 9.81
CA GLU A 12 -12.39 45.33 8.72
C GLU A 12 -12.34 44.66 7.35
N ASP A 13 -13.34 45.01 6.55
CA ASP A 13 -13.51 44.73 5.13
C ASP A 13 -12.42 45.39 4.28
N VAL A 14 -11.93 44.69 3.22
CA VAL A 14 -11.31 45.38 2.08
C VAL A 14 -11.85 44.82 0.78
N LEU A 15 -12.55 45.75 0.12
CA LEU A 15 -13.23 45.67 -1.16
C LEU A 15 -12.33 45.28 -2.35
N CYS A 16 -12.97 44.54 -3.26
CA CYS A 16 -12.61 44.41 -4.67
C CYS A 16 -12.52 45.75 -5.36
N LYS A 17 -11.52 45.96 -6.22
CA LYS A 17 -11.56 46.93 -7.31
C LYS A 17 -11.20 46.25 -8.63
N GLU A 18 -12.21 46.24 -9.51
CA GLU A 18 -12.09 45.98 -10.92
C GLU A 18 -11.28 47.10 -11.57
N GLY A 19 -10.43 46.76 -12.52
CA GLY A 19 -9.67 47.70 -13.36
C GLY A 19 -9.89 47.37 -14.84
N VAL A 20 -10.60 48.27 -15.47
CA VAL A 20 -11.07 48.33 -16.86
C VAL A 20 -9.89 48.46 -17.86
N MET A 21 -10.04 47.80 -19.01
CA MET A 21 -9.24 47.99 -20.23
C MET A 21 -9.50 49.37 -20.85
N PRO A 22 -8.60 49.85 -21.71
CA PRO A 22 -9.03 50.58 -22.91
C PRO A 22 -8.52 49.94 -24.21
N GLU A 23 -9.45 49.89 -25.16
CA GLU A 23 -9.24 49.68 -26.57
C GLU A 23 -8.57 50.92 -27.19
N THR A 24 -7.70 50.74 -28.18
CA THR A 24 -7.53 51.69 -29.26
C THR A 24 -7.22 50.98 -30.58
N LEU A 25 -8.00 51.39 -31.57
CA LEU A 25 -7.99 51.08 -33.00
C LEU A 25 -6.76 51.63 -33.73
N GLY A 26 -6.43 50.94 -34.84
CA GLY A 26 -6.03 51.59 -36.12
C GLY A 26 -4.60 51.29 -36.56
N SER A 27 -4.31 50.70 -37.66
CA SER A 27 -4.60 51.05 -39.04
C SER A 27 -3.95 50.03 -40.01
N MET A 28 -4.66 49.76 -41.09
CA MET A 28 -4.20 49.00 -42.28
C MET A 28 -3.08 49.72 -42.99
N ILE A 29 -2.04 49.02 -43.45
CA ILE A 29 -1.29 49.33 -44.68
C ILE A 29 -0.96 48.01 -45.36
N SER A 30 -1.45 47.86 -46.60
CA SER A 30 -1.13 46.80 -47.54
C SER A 30 0.19 47.12 -48.27
N TYR A 31 1.04 46.15 -48.48
CA TYR A 31 2.02 46.10 -49.54
C TYR A 31 2.14 44.74 -50.16
N GLN A 32 2.07 44.74 -51.50
CA GLN A 32 2.13 43.58 -52.39
C GLN A 32 3.57 43.08 -52.63
N SER A 33 3.67 41.80 -52.76
CA SER A 33 4.47 41.03 -53.73
C SER A 33 5.96 41.32 -53.93
N ALA A 34 6.77 40.32 -53.53
CA ALA A 34 7.95 39.90 -54.28
C ALA A 34 8.27 38.42 -54.01
N TRP A 35 8.11 37.56 -54.99
CA TRP A 35 8.50 36.15 -54.96
C TRP A 35 10.02 36.05 -55.15
N LEU A 36 10.76 35.62 -54.16
CA LEU A 36 12.14 35.16 -54.30
C LEU A 36 12.15 33.67 -53.97
N ILE A 37 12.36 32.86 -55.01
CA ILE A 37 12.57 31.42 -54.91
C ILE A 37 13.99 31.24 -54.38
N ILE A 38 14.12 30.89 -53.12
CA ILE A 38 15.36 30.36 -52.53
C ILE A 38 15.26 28.86 -52.51
N SER A 39 16.00 28.19 -53.39
CA SER A 39 16.21 26.73 -53.34
C SER A 39 17.01 26.37 -52.06
N ALA A 40 16.32 25.95 -51.04
CA ALA A 40 16.95 25.40 -49.85
C ALA A 40 17.35 23.94 -50.10
N THR A 41 18.64 23.73 -50.26
CA THR A 41 19.25 22.36 -50.24
C THR A 41 19.11 21.84 -48.81
N ILE A 42 18.19 20.91 -48.62
CA ILE A 42 18.02 20.21 -47.32
C ILE A 42 19.21 19.23 -47.19
N LEU A 43 20.22 19.63 -46.40
CA LEU A 43 21.21 18.66 -45.89
C LEU A 43 20.45 17.79 -44.85
N SER A 44 20.15 16.55 -45.24
CA SER A 44 19.69 15.51 -44.32
C SER A 44 20.81 15.14 -43.36
N LEU A 45 20.78 15.65 -42.13
CA LEU A 45 21.62 15.12 -41.06
C LEU A 45 21.16 13.67 -40.73
N PRO A 46 22.07 12.72 -40.56
CA PRO A 46 21.70 11.41 -40.13
C PRO A 46 21.08 11.50 -38.71
N SER A 47 19.80 11.14 -38.57
CA SER A 47 19.13 10.99 -37.31
C SER A 47 19.85 9.87 -36.54
N CYS A 48 20.55 10.19 -35.47
CA CYS A 48 21.00 9.20 -34.50
C CYS A 48 19.73 8.62 -33.86
N ALA A 49 19.25 7.51 -34.40
CA ALA A 49 18.25 6.68 -33.74
C ALA A 49 18.82 6.26 -32.37
N ALA A 50 18.11 6.60 -31.29
CA ALA A 50 18.44 6.09 -29.98
C ALA A 50 18.48 4.55 -30.04
N PRO A 51 19.46 3.89 -29.38
CA PRO A 51 19.54 2.44 -29.40
C PRO A 51 18.23 1.88 -28.84
N THR A 52 17.56 1.03 -29.61
CA THR A 52 16.41 0.25 -29.14
C THR A 52 16.84 -0.51 -27.89
N PRO A 53 16.07 -0.44 -26.79
CA PRO A 53 16.38 -1.21 -25.59
C PRO A 53 16.46 -2.68 -25.97
N ILE A 54 17.59 -3.32 -25.69
CA ILE A 54 17.76 -4.78 -25.82
C ILE A 54 16.71 -5.39 -24.87
N PRO A 55 15.76 -6.20 -25.37
CA PRO A 55 14.83 -6.88 -24.48
C PRO A 55 15.64 -7.71 -23.48
N ALA A 56 15.37 -7.54 -22.19
CA ALA A 56 15.97 -8.36 -21.16
C ALA A 56 15.74 -9.84 -21.49
N PRO A 57 16.72 -10.73 -21.22
CA PRO A 57 16.58 -12.15 -21.55
C PRO A 57 15.32 -12.67 -20.88
N ILE A 58 14.38 -13.15 -21.68
CA ILE A 58 13.17 -13.83 -21.22
C ILE A 58 13.66 -15.07 -20.49
N SER A 59 13.37 -15.20 -19.20
CA SER A 59 13.64 -16.42 -18.45
C SER A 59 13.06 -17.60 -19.23
N THR A 60 13.89 -18.55 -19.60
CA THR A 60 13.47 -19.78 -20.30
C THR A 60 12.81 -20.79 -19.35
N GLN A 61 12.73 -20.48 -18.06
CA GLN A 61 12.07 -21.33 -17.09
C GLN A 61 10.55 -21.15 -17.14
N PRO A 62 9.78 -22.25 -17.05
CA PRO A 62 8.32 -22.14 -16.94
C PRO A 62 7.95 -21.37 -15.68
N ALA A 63 6.95 -20.51 -15.79
CA ALA A 63 6.45 -19.76 -14.65
C ALA A 63 6.02 -20.69 -13.52
N PRO A 64 6.41 -20.44 -12.27
CA PRO A 64 5.86 -21.16 -11.13
C PRO A 64 4.33 -21.00 -11.11
N VAL A 65 3.63 -22.05 -10.70
CA VAL A 65 2.15 -22.05 -10.72
C VAL A 65 1.60 -20.90 -9.88
N GLY A 66 0.71 -20.11 -10.49
CA GLY A 66 0.07 -18.97 -9.84
C GLY A 66 0.95 -17.72 -9.70
N MET A 67 2.09 -17.66 -10.35
CA MET A 67 3.00 -16.53 -10.34
C MET A 67 3.15 -15.89 -11.73
N VAL A 68 3.49 -14.60 -11.76
CA VAL A 68 3.84 -13.85 -12.96
C VAL A 68 5.25 -13.29 -12.83
N LEU A 69 5.96 -13.19 -13.95
CA LEU A 69 7.28 -12.58 -13.98
C LEU A 69 7.15 -11.06 -13.93
N ILE A 70 7.71 -10.45 -12.90
CA ILE A 70 7.92 -9.01 -12.83
C ILE A 70 9.29 -8.71 -13.49
N PRO A 71 9.33 -7.91 -14.56
CA PRO A 71 10.58 -7.66 -15.28
C PRO A 71 11.56 -6.85 -14.43
N ALA A 72 12.84 -7.02 -14.68
CA ALA A 72 13.84 -6.11 -14.13
C ALA A 72 13.60 -4.68 -14.65
N GLY A 73 13.84 -3.69 -13.81
CA GLY A 73 13.64 -2.30 -14.21
C GLY A 73 13.92 -1.28 -13.13
N GLU A 74 13.69 -0.03 -13.47
CA GLU A 74 13.81 1.11 -12.56
C GLU A 74 12.49 1.86 -12.47
N PHE A 75 12.20 2.39 -11.28
CA PHE A 75 11.01 3.20 -11.05
C PHE A 75 11.24 4.29 -10.01
N SER A 76 10.30 5.21 -9.94
CA SER A 76 10.24 6.27 -8.93
C SER A 76 9.42 5.76 -7.74
N MET A 77 10.09 5.36 -6.66
CA MET A 77 9.45 4.90 -5.43
C MET A 77 8.99 6.08 -4.59
N GLY A 78 7.76 5.99 -4.06
CA GLY A 78 7.14 7.06 -3.29
C GLY A 78 6.17 7.93 -4.10
N SER A 79 5.69 9.00 -3.48
CA SER A 79 4.76 9.95 -4.12
C SER A 79 4.92 11.37 -3.59
N VAL A 80 4.49 12.34 -4.38
CA VAL A 80 4.37 13.76 -4.01
C VAL A 80 2.95 14.30 -4.22
N ASP A 81 1.99 13.42 -4.55
CA ASP A 81 0.61 13.84 -4.71
C ASP A 81 0.01 14.40 -3.41
N SER A 82 -1.17 15.01 -3.49
CA SER A 82 -1.82 15.67 -2.36
C SER A 82 -2.22 14.72 -1.23
N LEU A 83 -2.41 13.43 -1.52
CA LEU A 83 -2.77 12.39 -0.56
C LEU A 83 -1.53 11.72 0.05
N ALA A 84 -0.31 11.98 -0.49
CA ALA A 84 0.91 11.35 -0.02
C ALA A 84 1.30 11.85 1.36
N ARG A 85 1.54 10.91 2.27
CA ARG A 85 2.02 11.19 3.64
C ARG A 85 3.52 11.50 3.65
N ALA A 86 4.01 11.97 4.78
CA ALA A 86 5.42 12.31 4.97
C ALA A 86 6.35 11.10 4.75
N ASP A 87 5.93 9.91 5.17
CA ASP A 87 6.67 8.66 5.05
C ASP A 87 6.70 8.06 3.64
N GLU A 88 5.88 8.61 2.71
CA GLU A 88 5.93 8.30 1.28
C GLU A 88 6.93 9.18 0.52
N ARG A 89 7.63 10.09 1.20
CA ARG A 89 8.52 11.13 0.64
C ARG A 89 9.95 11.01 1.17
N PRO A 90 10.94 11.51 0.37
CA PRO A 90 10.85 12.00 -1.01
C PRO A 90 10.75 10.83 -2.02
N ILE A 91 10.31 11.16 -3.24
CA ILE A 91 10.49 10.23 -4.37
C ILE A 91 11.98 10.00 -4.59
N HIS A 92 12.35 8.74 -4.83
CA HIS A 92 13.72 8.35 -5.14
C HIS A 92 13.74 7.19 -6.15
N ARG A 93 14.85 7.06 -6.86
CA ARG A 93 15.00 6.00 -7.88
C ARG A 93 15.38 4.68 -7.25
N VAL A 94 14.72 3.62 -7.67
CA VAL A 94 15.00 2.24 -7.27
C VAL A 94 15.14 1.38 -8.52
N ARG A 95 16.16 0.51 -8.53
CA ARG A 95 16.37 -0.53 -9.54
C ARG A 95 16.14 -1.90 -8.91
N LEU A 96 15.40 -2.76 -9.62
CA LEU A 96 15.10 -4.11 -9.18
C LEU A 96 15.51 -5.12 -10.26
N ASN A 97 16.00 -6.26 -9.82
CA ASN A 97 16.13 -7.44 -10.65
C ASN A 97 14.73 -8.03 -10.93
N ALA A 98 14.62 -8.85 -11.97
CA ALA A 98 13.40 -9.60 -12.22
C ALA A 98 13.13 -10.62 -11.10
N PHE A 99 11.86 -10.87 -10.81
CA PHE A 99 11.39 -11.84 -9.81
C PHE A 99 9.99 -12.35 -10.16
N TRP A 100 9.64 -13.51 -9.63
CA TRP A 100 8.27 -14.02 -9.72
C TRP A 100 7.45 -13.48 -8.55
N MET A 101 6.19 -13.11 -8.80
CA MET A 101 5.25 -12.69 -7.77
C MET A 101 3.93 -13.45 -7.91
N ASP A 102 3.32 -13.82 -6.79
CA ASP A 102 1.97 -14.39 -6.76
C ASP A 102 0.99 -13.43 -7.42
N VAL A 103 0.17 -13.96 -8.32
CA VAL A 103 -0.81 -13.19 -9.10
C VAL A 103 -1.86 -12.51 -8.21
N THR A 104 -2.14 -13.12 -7.05
CA THR A 104 -3.08 -12.64 -6.02
C THR A 104 -2.44 -12.70 -4.65
N GLU A 105 -3.11 -12.19 -3.64
CA GLU A 105 -2.86 -12.54 -2.24
C GLU A 105 -2.99 -14.06 -2.05
N VAL A 106 -2.34 -14.59 -1.02
CA VAL A 106 -2.51 -15.99 -0.62
C VAL A 106 -3.94 -16.21 -0.16
N THR A 107 -4.64 -17.14 -0.81
CA THR A 107 -6.05 -17.44 -0.49
C THR A 107 -6.20 -18.38 0.71
N ASN A 108 -7.38 -18.42 1.33
CA ASN A 108 -7.72 -19.36 2.38
C ASN A 108 -7.49 -20.81 1.94
N ARG A 109 -7.81 -21.15 0.69
CA ARG A 109 -7.55 -22.46 0.09
C ARG A 109 -6.07 -22.85 0.06
N GLN A 110 -5.22 -21.89 -0.25
CA GLN A 110 -3.76 -22.09 -0.29
C GLN A 110 -3.20 -22.20 1.12
N PHE A 111 -3.67 -21.36 2.04
CA PHE A 111 -3.23 -21.36 3.42
C PHE A 111 -3.67 -22.63 4.16
N ALA A 112 -4.90 -23.12 3.90
CA ALA A 112 -5.38 -24.40 4.45
C ALA A 112 -4.44 -25.56 4.09
N LYS A 113 -3.93 -25.63 2.85
CA LYS A 113 -2.95 -26.66 2.47
C LYS A 113 -1.66 -26.61 3.27
N PHE A 114 -1.20 -25.42 3.61
CA PHE A 114 -0.04 -25.24 4.48
C PHE A 114 -0.31 -25.79 5.89
N ILE A 115 -1.45 -25.40 6.45
CA ILE A 115 -1.85 -25.86 7.79
C ILE A 115 -2.02 -27.39 7.82
N ASP A 116 -2.70 -27.96 6.82
CA ASP A 116 -2.92 -29.41 6.71
C ASP A 116 -1.59 -30.19 6.57
N ALA A 117 -0.63 -29.63 5.84
CA ALA A 117 0.67 -30.27 5.61
C ALA A 117 1.62 -30.18 6.82
N THR A 118 1.48 -29.15 7.65
CA THR A 118 2.48 -28.84 8.70
C THR A 118 1.96 -28.92 10.12
N GLY A 119 0.65 -28.85 10.32
CA GLY A 119 0.05 -28.69 11.66
C GLY A 119 0.39 -27.35 12.31
N TYR A 120 0.81 -26.34 11.52
CA TYR A 120 1.20 -25.02 12.04
C TYR A 120 0.02 -24.37 12.76
N LYS A 121 0.30 -23.73 13.90
CA LYS A 121 -0.65 -22.90 14.65
C LYS A 121 -0.26 -21.45 14.47
N THR A 122 -1.19 -20.65 13.94
CA THR A 122 -0.98 -19.21 13.73
C THR A 122 -0.89 -18.46 15.07
N MET A 123 -0.40 -17.22 15.02
CA MET A 123 -0.32 -16.37 16.21
C MET A 123 -1.70 -16.18 16.85
N ALA A 124 -2.74 -15.95 16.06
CA ALA A 124 -4.13 -15.83 16.53
C ALA A 124 -4.68 -17.09 17.20
N GLU A 125 -4.10 -18.26 16.98
CA GLU A 125 -4.47 -19.53 17.60
C GLU A 125 -3.69 -19.83 18.90
N ARG A 126 -2.82 -18.91 19.34
CA ARG A 126 -2.01 -19.03 20.57
C ARG A 126 -2.52 -18.06 21.62
N PRO A 127 -2.56 -18.46 22.90
CA PRO A 127 -2.79 -17.49 23.97
C PRO A 127 -1.75 -16.37 23.95
N VAL A 128 -2.16 -15.16 24.33
CA VAL A 128 -1.26 -14.01 24.43
C VAL A 128 -0.32 -14.22 25.61
N ASP A 129 0.98 -14.18 25.37
CA ASP A 129 2.00 -14.18 26.41
C ASP A 129 2.11 -12.78 27.02
N TRP A 130 1.65 -12.63 28.28
CA TRP A 130 1.73 -11.36 28.97
C TRP A 130 3.18 -10.91 29.20
N ASP A 131 4.12 -11.82 29.39
CA ASP A 131 5.52 -11.47 29.61
C ASP A 131 6.18 -10.90 28.35
N GLU A 132 5.69 -11.25 27.17
CA GLU A 132 6.08 -10.62 25.91
C GLU A 132 5.28 -9.34 25.64
N LEU A 133 3.95 -9.35 25.85
CA LEU A 133 3.10 -8.19 25.59
C LEU A 133 3.49 -6.99 26.48
N LYS A 134 3.82 -7.22 27.74
CA LYS A 134 4.22 -6.14 28.66
C LYS A 134 5.48 -5.38 28.24
N LYS A 135 6.29 -5.92 27.32
CA LYS A 135 7.46 -5.23 26.75
C LYS A 135 7.07 -4.21 25.68
N GLN A 136 5.84 -4.30 25.17
CA GLN A 136 5.32 -3.48 24.07
C GLN A 136 4.34 -2.38 24.54
N VAL A 137 4.02 -2.37 25.82
CA VAL A 137 3.12 -1.38 26.43
C VAL A 137 3.87 -0.52 27.46
N PRO A 138 3.37 0.67 27.80
CA PRO A 138 4.00 1.53 28.80
C PRO A 138 4.29 0.83 30.11
N GLU A 139 5.44 1.14 30.73
CA GLU A 139 5.82 0.58 32.02
C GLU A 139 4.72 0.88 33.07
N GLY A 140 4.39 -0.14 33.88
CA GLY A 140 3.32 -0.04 34.87
C GLY A 140 1.90 -0.32 34.32
N THR A 141 1.76 -0.65 33.04
CA THR A 141 0.47 -1.10 32.51
C THR A 141 0.00 -2.35 33.25
N PRO A 142 -1.22 -2.37 33.85
CA PRO A 142 -1.71 -3.54 34.57
C PRO A 142 -1.97 -4.72 33.63
N LYS A 143 -1.74 -5.94 34.12
CA LYS A 143 -2.10 -7.14 33.36
C LYS A 143 -3.59 -7.14 33.05
N PRO A 144 -4.00 -7.32 31.77
CA PRO A 144 -5.42 -7.45 31.42
C PRO A 144 -6.05 -8.71 32.07
N PRO A 145 -7.37 -8.77 32.14
CA PRO A 145 -8.07 -10.00 32.54
C PRO A 145 -7.65 -11.20 31.68
N ASP A 146 -7.60 -12.39 32.28
CA ASP A 146 -7.13 -13.61 31.60
C ASP A 146 -7.97 -13.95 30.35
N GLU A 147 -9.23 -13.54 30.30
CA GLU A 147 -10.12 -13.68 29.15
C GLU A 147 -9.60 -12.90 27.92
N MET A 148 -8.95 -11.76 28.13
CA MET A 148 -8.34 -10.94 27.07
C MET A 148 -6.96 -11.48 26.60
N LEU A 149 -6.40 -12.42 27.35
CA LEU A 149 -5.15 -13.11 27.00
C LEU A 149 -5.40 -14.47 26.31
N GLN A 150 -6.65 -14.84 26.11
CA GLN A 150 -6.99 -16.03 25.31
C GLN A 150 -6.64 -15.81 23.84
N ALA A 151 -6.43 -16.93 23.13
CA ALA A 151 -6.20 -16.90 21.68
C ALA A 151 -7.32 -16.13 20.98
N GLY A 152 -6.95 -15.22 20.10
CA GLY A 152 -7.86 -14.34 19.40
C GLY A 152 -7.13 -13.32 18.54
N SER A 153 -7.86 -12.36 18.02
CA SER A 153 -7.34 -11.36 17.12
C SER A 153 -8.22 -10.11 17.10
N LEU A 154 -7.72 -9.03 16.48
CA LEU A 154 -8.47 -7.79 16.28
C LEU A 154 -9.42 -7.93 15.08
N VAL A 155 -10.70 -7.70 15.35
CA VAL A 155 -11.77 -7.74 14.36
C VAL A 155 -12.34 -6.35 14.17
N PHE A 156 -12.46 -5.92 12.93
CA PHE A 156 -13.19 -4.70 12.59
C PHE A 156 -14.68 -4.89 12.90
N THR A 157 -15.19 -4.05 13.77
CA THR A 157 -16.57 -4.02 14.21
C THR A 157 -17.11 -2.59 14.06
N PRO A 158 -17.94 -2.32 13.06
CA PRO A 158 -18.43 -0.97 12.81
C PRO A 158 -19.23 -0.47 14.02
N PRO A 159 -18.95 0.75 14.52
CA PRO A 159 -19.74 1.34 15.58
C PRO A 159 -21.14 1.72 15.09
N THR A 160 -22.11 1.75 16.00
CA THR A 160 -23.49 2.09 15.67
C THR A 160 -23.76 3.60 15.58
N LYS A 161 -22.77 4.43 15.93
CA LYS A 161 -22.82 5.90 15.91
C LYS A 161 -21.53 6.45 15.35
N SER A 162 -21.58 7.65 14.78
CA SER A 162 -20.38 8.36 14.33
C SER A 162 -19.41 8.55 15.50
N VAL A 163 -18.13 8.22 15.25
CA VAL A 163 -17.04 8.27 16.22
C VAL A 163 -15.87 9.06 15.64
N SER A 164 -14.97 9.49 16.51
CA SER A 164 -13.72 10.12 16.04
C SER A 164 -12.84 9.11 15.32
N THR A 165 -12.43 9.41 14.10
CA THR A 165 -11.49 8.58 13.34
C THR A 165 -10.05 8.61 13.87
N ASN A 166 -9.78 9.46 14.86
CA ASN A 166 -8.48 9.52 15.55
C ASN A 166 -8.31 8.46 16.64
N ASP A 167 -9.35 7.68 16.93
CA ASP A 167 -9.32 6.63 17.94
C ASP A 167 -9.73 5.27 17.37
N PRO A 168 -8.79 4.49 16.84
CA PRO A 168 -9.05 3.18 16.26
C PRO A 168 -9.68 2.15 17.22
N SER A 169 -9.56 2.33 18.54
CA SER A 169 -10.18 1.44 19.53
C SER A 169 -11.70 1.43 19.44
N GLN A 170 -12.31 2.43 18.78
CA GLN A 170 -13.76 2.52 18.58
C GLN A 170 -14.31 1.47 17.60
N TRP A 171 -13.47 0.85 16.76
CA TRP A 171 -13.90 -0.14 15.77
C TRP A 171 -12.97 -1.37 15.68
N TRP A 172 -11.84 -1.40 16.39
CA TRP A 172 -11.01 -2.58 16.53
C TRP A 172 -11.30 -3.26 17.86
N VAL A 173 -11.88 -4.45 17.80
CA VAL A 173 -12.28 -5.20 18.98
C VAL A 173 -11.48 -6.49 19.06
N TRP A 174 -10.78 -6.72 20.20
CA TRP A 174 -10.19 -8.01 20.47
C TRP A 174 -11.31 -9.06 20.59
N THR A 175 -11.25 -10.07 19.74
CA THR A 175 -12.26 -11.13 19.67
C THR A 175 -11.62 -12.47 19.92
N THR A 176 -11.89 -13.05 21.09
CA THR A 176 -11.45 -14.39 21.45
C THR A 176 -11.95 -15.41 20.43
N GLY A 177 -11.03 -16.28 19.95
CA GLY A 177 -11.32 -17.28 18.93
C GLY A 177 -11.41 -16.76 17.51
N ALA A 178 -11.16 -15.44 17.27
CA ALA A 178 -10.95 -14.94 15.91
C ALA A 178 -9.60 -15.46 15.39
N THR A 179 -9.64 -16.17 14.26
CA THR A 179 -8.48 -16.82 13.62
C THR A 179 -8.66 -16.81 12.11
N TRP A 180 -7.69 -17.29 11.36
CA TRP A 180 -7.82 -17.45 9.92
C TRP A 180 -9.01 -18.34 9.50
N LYS A 181 -9.43 -19.30 10.34
CA LYS A 181 -10.61 -20.16 10.14
C LYS A 181 -11.93 -19.48 10.51
N HIS A 182 -11.86 -18.56 11.44
CA HIS A 182 -12.99 -17.85 12.04
C HIS A 182 -12.71 -16.35 12.03
N PRO A 183 -12.67 -15.67 10.84
CA PRO A 183 -12.13 -14.31 10.71
C PRO A 183 -12.82 -13.25 11.57
N GLU A 184 -14.10 -13.44 11.88
CA GLU A 184 -14.88 -12.53 12.73
C GLU A 184 -15.20 -13.15 14.10
N GLY A 185 -14.47 -14.20 14.52
CA GLY A 185 -14.68 -14.92 15.77
C GLY A 185 -15.41 -16.26 15.59
N PRO A 186 -15.68 -17.00 16.67
CA PRO A 186 -16.10 -18.42 16.62
C PRO A 186 -17.38 -18.72 15.85
N ALA A 187 -18.26 -17.71 15.69
CA ALA A 187 -19.51 -17.82 14.93
C ALA A 187 -19.32 -17.66 13.41
N SER A 188 -18.13 -17.25 12.97
CA SER A 188 -17.80 -17.10 11.55
C SER A 188 -17.12 -18.35 11.00
N ALA A 189 -17.21 -18.53 9.68
CA ALA A 189 -16.55 -19.61 8.96
C ALA A 189 -15.96 -19.10 7.66
N MET A 190 -15.08 -19.87 7.04
CA MET A 190 -14.48 -19.55 5.76
C MET A 190 -14.90 -20.48 4.62
N ASP A 191 -15.87 -21.37 4.85
CA ASP A 191 -16.27 -22.42 3.88
C ASP A 191 -16.71 -21.83 2.54
N ASP A 192 -17.38 -20.68 2.56
CA ASP A 192 -17.80 -19.89 1.40
C ASP A 192 -16.74 -18.88 0.92
N ARG A 193 -15.59 -18.80 1.60
CA ARG A 193 -14.52 -17.82 1.36
C ARG A 193 -13.18 -18.44 1.01
N MET A 194 -13.18 -19.68 0.47
CA MET A 194 -11.93 -20.40 0.15
C MET A 194 -11.05 -19.68 -0.86
N ASP A 195 -11.65 -18.88 -1.76
CA ASP A 195 -10.94 -18.11 -2.77
C ASP A 195 -10.72 -16.63 -2.38
N HIS A 196 -11.10 -16.24 -1.15
CA HIS A 196 -10.74 -14.95 -0.56
C HIS A 196 -9.30 -14.98 -0.02
N PRO A 197 -8.65 -13.82 0.12
CA PRO A 197 -7.36 -13.74 0.81
C PRO A 197 -7.49 -14.23 2.24
N VAL A 198 -6.45 -14.93 2.70
CA VAL A 198 -6.33 -15.28 4.11
C VAL A 198 -6.09 -14.01 4.92
N VAL A 199 -6.82 -13.88 6.03
CA VAL A 199 -6.67 -12.79 7.01
C VAL A 199 -6.44 -13.38 8.40
N GLN A 200 -6.29 -12.53 9.42
CA GLN A 200 -5.97 -12.96 10.79
C GLN A 200 -4.63 -13.72 10.84
N VAL A 201 -3.67 -13.31 10.02
CA VAL A 201 -2.32 -13.86 9.95
C VAL A 201 -1.30 -12.78 10.32
N ALA A 202 -0.45 -13.09 11.29
CA ALA A 202 0.65 -12.24 11.69
C ALA A 202 1.83 -12.35 10.70
N TYR A 203 2.80 -11.44 10.79
CA TYR A 203 4.00 -11.48 9.95
C TYR A 203 4.74 -12.82 10.04
N VAL A 204 4.87 -13.36 11.26
CA VAL A 204 5.54 -14.64 11.49
C VAL A 204 4.82 -15.81 10.81
N ASP A 205 3.48 -15.76 10.70
CA ASP A 205 2.67 -16.75 10.01
C ASP A 205 2.88 -16.69 8.50
N ALA A 206 2.91 -15.45 7.95
CA ALA A 206 3.17 -15.20 6.53
C ALA A 206 4.56 -15.67 6.11
N VAL A 207 5.58 -15.43 6.95
CA VAL A 207 6.96 -15.94 6.74
C VAL A 207 6.99 -17.47 6.77
N ALA A 208 6.30 -18.09 7.72
CA ALA A 208 6.24 -19.56 7.83
C ALA A 208 5.60 -20.20 6.59
N TYR A 209 4.47 -19.62 6.12
CA TYR A 209 3.84 -20.04 4.87
C TYR A 209 4.78 -19.88 3.68
N ALA A 210 5.39 -18.71 3.53
CA ALA A 210 6.28 -18.43 2.41
C ALA A 210 7.46 -19.41 2.34
N ALA A 211 8.09 -19.69 3.50
CA ALA A 211 9.17 -20.66 3.59
C ALA A 211 8.72 -22.09 3.21
N TRP A 212 7.55 -22.53 3.69
CA TRP A 212 6.97 -23.81 3.32
C TRP A 212 6.72 -23.92 1.82
N ALA A 213 6.23 -22.83 1.19
CA ALA A 213 5.96 -22.78 -0.24
C ALA A 213 7.22 -22.64 -1.11
N GLY A 214 8.44 -22.57 -0.54
CA GLY A 214 9.67 -22.32 -1.27
C GLY A 214 9.76 -20.90 -1.82
N LYS A 215 9.09 -19.94 -1.15
CA LYS A 215 8.96 -18.53 -1.51
C LYS A 215 9.47 -17.64 -0.37
N ARG A 216 9.30 -16.33 -0.53
CA ARG A 216 9.53 -15.30 0.50
C ARG A 216 8.49 -14.19 0.40
N LEU A 217 8.40 -13.36 1.41
CA LEU A 217 7.66 -12.10 1.30
C LEU A 217 8.39 -11.14 0.34
N PRO A 218 7.66 -10.27 -0.37
CA PRO A 218 8.27 -9.20 -1.16
C PRO A 218 8.98 -8.19 -0.26
N THR A 219 10.06 -7.60 -0.75
CA THR A 219 10.50 -6.33 -0.17
C THR A 219 9.48 -5.25 -0.47
N GLU A 220 9.46 -4.19 0.33
CA GLU A 220 8.59 -3.04 0.11
C GLU A 220 8.76 -2.45 -1.31
N ALA A 221 10.00 -2.38 -1.78
CA ALA A 221 10.32 -1.88 -3.11
C ALA A 221 9.81 -2.82 -4.23
N GLU A 222 9.94 -4.14 -4.06
CA GLU A 222 9.38 -5.12 -4.99
C GLU A 222 7.86 -5.02 -5.06
N TRP A 223 7.22 -4.87 -3.89
CA TRP A 223 5.77 -4.73 -3.81
C TRP A 223 5.28 -3.48 -4.55
N GLU A 224 5.89 -2.30 -4.28
CA GLU A 224 5.47 -1.05 -4.93
C GLU A 224 5.70 -1.06 -6.43
N TYR A 225 6.87 -1.56 -6.88
CA TYR A 225 7.17 -1.69 -8.29
C TYR A 225 6.16 -2.58 -9.02
N ALA A 226 5.85 -3.73 -8.43
CA ALA A 226 4.87 -4.65 -8.95
C ALA A 226 3.45 -4.05 -8.97
N ALA A 227 3.05 -3.35 -7.91
CA ALA A 227 1.75 -2.68 -7.81
C ALA A 227 1.57 -1.60 -8.87
N ARG A 228 2.62 -0.86 -9.20
CA ARG A 228 2.58 0.15 -10.27
C ARG A 228 2.32 -0.44 -11.65
N GLY A 229 2.61 -1.72 -11.88
CA GLY A 229 2.26 -2.39 -13.15
C GLY A 229 2.84 -1.73 -14.40
N GLY A 230 4.01 -1.07 -14.31
CA GLY A 230 4.63 -0.29 -15.39
C GLY A 230 4.19 1.19 -15.45
N LEU A 231 3.27 1.63 -14.60
CA LEU A 231 2.78 3.02 -14.53
C LEU A 231 3.61 3.84 -13.53
N ASP A 232 4.84 4.21 -13.91
CA ASP A 232 5.72 5.01 -13.05
C ASP A 232 5.12 6.39 -12.75
N GLY A 233 5.18 6.83 -11.49
CA GLY A 233 4.71 8.13 -11.03
C GLY A 233 3.19 8.34 -11.03
N LYS A 234 2.37 7.29 -11.25
CA LYS A 234 0.91 7.40 -11.18
C LYS A 234 0.40 7.25 -9.76
N THR A 235 -0.76 7.87 -9.48
CA THR A 235 -1.37 7.87 -8.15
C THR A 235 -1.91 6.49 -7.78
N ASN A 236 -2.50 5.77 -8.73
CA ASN A 236 -3.13 4.47 -8.54
C ASN A 236 -2.53 3.40 -9.44
N CYS A 237 -2.82 2.14 -9.16
CA CYS A 237 -2.39 0.98 -9.96
C CYS A 237 -2.97 0.97 -11.39
N TRP A 238 -4.01 1.76 -11.66
CA TRP A 238 -4.66 1.92 -12.97
C TRP A 238 -4.40 3.27 -13.65
N GLY A 239 -3.68 4.20 -12.98
CA GLY A 239 -3.39 5.53 -13.52
C GLY A 239 -3.66 6.65 -12.53
N ASN A 240 -4.16 7.79 -13.01
CA ASN A 240 -4.48 8.96 -12.19
C ASN A 240 -5.98 9.15 -11.96
N GLU A 241 -6.82 8.31 -12.57
CA GLU A 241 -8.26 8.37 -12.37
C GLU A 241 -8.59 8.05 -10.91
N PRO A 242 -9.57 8.75 -10.32
CA PRO A 242 -10.02 8.49 -8.95
C PRO A 242 -10.44 7.04 -8.75
N ILE A 243 -10.44 6.60 -7.49
CA ILE A 243 -11.03 5.33 -7.10
C ILE A 243 -12.53 5.33 -7.39
N ASP A 244 -13.04 4.23 -7.88
CA ASP A 244 -14.47 3.95 -8.00
C ASP A 244 -14.74 2.47 -7.63
N PRO A 245 -16.00 2.09 -7.35
CA PRO A 245 -16.34 0.74 -6.88
C PRO A 245 -16.03 -0.39 -7.86
N THR A 246 -15.67 -0.09 -9.12
CA THR A 246 -15.32 -1.11 -10.13
C THR A 246 -13.81 -1.38 -10.18
N ARG A 247 -13.00 -0.63 -9.43
CA ARG A 247 -11.54 -0.65 -9.48
C ARG A 247 -10.91 -1.53 -8.42
N ALA A 248 -11.47 -1.50 -7.21
CA ALA A 248 -10.92 -2.20 -6.06
C ALA A 248 -11.96 -2.38 -4.95
N ASN A 249 -11.77 -3.39 -4.11
CA ASN A 249 -12.56 -3.56 -2.89
C ASN A 249 -12.06 -2.58 -1.82
N THR A 250 -12.86 -1.53 -1.57
CA THR A 250 -12.58 -0.45 -0.62
C THR A 250 -13.85 -0.03 0.10
N TRP A 251 -13.75 0.88 1.05
CA TRP A 251 -14.91 1.37 1.80
C TRP A 251 -15.65 2.47 1.02
N GLN A 252 -16.95 2.28 0.77
CA GLN A 252 -17.81 3.27 0.12
C GLN A 252 -18.85 3.79 1.10
N GLY A 253 -18.68 5.01 1.58
CA GLY A 253 -19.61 5.64 2.52
C GLY A 253 -18.89 6.30 3.70
N GLU A 254 -19.58 6.42 4.84
CA GLU A 254 -19.09 7.10 6.03
C GLU A 254 -18.30 6.12 6.91
N PHE A 255 -16.96 6.20 6.85
CA PHE A 255 -16.10 5.37 7.69
C PHE A 255 -16.12 5.86 9.16
N PRO A 256 -16.16 4.96 10.14
CA PRO A 256 -16.25 3.49 10.08
C PRO A 256 -17.70 2.97 10.26
N VAL A 257 -18.70 3.82 10.13
CA VAL A 257 -20.09 3.57 10.56
C VAL A 257 -20.92 2.88 9.47
N ARG A 258 -20.79 3.34 8.22
CA ARG A 258 -21.64 2.91 7.12
C ARG A 258 -20.84 2.67 5.85
N ASN A 259 -20.87 1.43 5.38
CA ASN A 259 -20.40 1.07 4.05
C ASN A 259 -21.61 0.86 3.14
N ASP A 260 -21.62 1.50 1.99
CA ASP A 260 -22.71 1.40 1.01
C ASP A 260 -22.56 0.17 0.10
N HIS A 261 -21.46 -0.57 0.19
CA HIS A 261 -21.17 -1.82 -0.53
C HIS A 261 -21.36 -1.70 -2.05
N LEU A 262 -20.97 -0.58 -2.64
CA LEU A 262 -21.14 -0.34 -4.08
C LEU A 262 -20.23 -1.23 -4.93
N ASP A 263 -19.15 -1.74 -4.36
CA ASP A 263 -18.26 -2.74 -4.97
C ASP A 263 -18.80 -4.18 -4.85
N GLY A 264 -19.90 -4.38 -4.12
CA GLY A 264 -20.55 -5.68 -3.92
C GLY A 264 -20.06 -6.45 -2.70
N PHE A 265 -19.12 -5.92 -1.90
CA PHE A 265 -18.49 -6.64 -0.79
C PHE A 265 -18.61 -5.87 0.53
N THR A 266 -18.85 -6.62 1.63
CA THR A 266 -18.91 -6.05 2.98
C THR A 266 -17.57 -6.11 3.70
N ARG A 267 -16.72 -7.06 3.29
CA ARG A 267 -15.39 -7.37 3.81
C ARG A 267 -14.47 -7.74 2.65
N THR A 268 -13.64 -8.76 2.79
CA THR A 268 -12.79 -9.23 1.69
C THR A 268 -13.62 -9.69 0.49
N ALA A 269 -13.10 -9.47 -0.70
CA ALA A 269 -13.60 -10.02 -1.96
C ALA A 269 -12.84 -11.30 -2.32
N PRO A 270 -13.41 -12.22 -3.11
CA PRO A 270 -12.65 -13.28 -3.73
C PRO A 270 -11.49 -12.70 -4.55
N ALA A 271 -10.33 -13.33 -4.50
CA ALA A 271 -9.19 -12.91 -5.31
C ALA A 271 -9.58 -12.84 -6.80
N LYS A 272 -9.11 -11.82 -7.52
CA LYS A 272 -9.44 -11.54 -8.93
C LYS A 272 -10.86 -11.02 -9.18
N SER A 273 -11.51 -10.45 -8.19
CA SER A 273 -12.82 -9.81 -8.39
C SER A 273 -12.73 -8.54 -9.24
N PHE A 274 -11.55 -7.93 -9.34
CA PHE A 274 -11.30 -6.71 -10.10
C PHE A 274 -10.28 -6.92 -11.21
N ALA A 275 -10.12 -5.92 -12.10
CA ALA A 275 -9.17 -6.02 -13.21
C ALA A 275 -7.71 -6.02 -12.71
N PRO A 276 -6.81 -6.78 -13.34
CA PRO A 276 -5.41 -6.78 -13.00
C PRO A 276 -4.71 -5.49 -13.44
N ASN A 277 -3.57 -5.19 -12.82
CA ASN A 277 -2.69 -4.13 -13.29
C ASN A 277 -1.89 -4.54 -14.57
N GLY A 278 -1.02 -3.66 -15.07
CA GLY A 278 -0.26 -3.88 -16.31
C GLY A 278 0.73 -5.06 -16.27
N TYR A 279 1.04 -5.59 -15.07
CA TYR A 279 1.85 -6.82 -14.93
C TYR A 279 1.01 -8.08 -14.71
N GLY A 280 -0.31 -7.97 -14.75
CA GLY A 280 -1.21 -9.10 -14.55
C GLY A 280 -1.44 -9.47 -13.09
N LEU A 281 -1.14 -8.57 -12.16
CA LEU A 281 -1.37 -8.73 -10.73
C LEU A 281 -2.73 -8.18 -10.35
N TYR A 282 -3.47 -8.93 -9.55
CA TYR A 282 -4.79 -8.57 -9.05
C TYR A 282 -4.69 -8.05 -7.62
N ASP A 283 -5.68 -7.25 -7.24
CA ASP A 283 -5.92 -6.82 -5.86
C ASP A 283 -4.72 -6.08 -5.20
N MET A 284 -3.92 -5.37 -6.04
CA MET A 284 -2.80 -4.53 -5.58
C MET A 284 -3.27 -3.21 -4.95
N SER A 285 -4.58 -3.01 -4.86
CA SER A 285 -5.25 -1.86 -4.25
C SER A 285 -6.50 -2.34 -3.53
N GLY A 286 -6.61 -2.05 -2.25
CA GLY A 286 -7.76 -2.49 -1.44
C GLY A 286 -7.70 -3.98 -1.08
N ASN A 287 -8.84 -4.59 -0.85
CA ASN A 287 -9.06 -5.96 -0.38
C ASN A 287 -8.41 -6.21 0.99
N VAL A 288 -7.13 -6.58 1.05
CA VAL A 288 -6.40 -6.69 2.32
C VAL A 288 -5.04 -6.00 2.26
N TRP A 289 -4.58 -5.46 3.39
CA TRP A 289 -3.20 -5.09 3.56
C TRP A 289 -2.29 -6.31 3.39
N GLU A 290 -1.08 -6.09 2.87
CA GLU A 290 -0.14 -7.16 2.59
C GLU A 290 1.19 -6.96 3.31
N TRP A 291 1.64 -7.97 4.04
CA TRP A 291 2.93 -7.99 4.69
C TRP A 291 4.09 -7.93 3.69
N CYS A 292 5.03 -7.02 3.94
CA CYS A 292 6.34 -6.97 3.28
C CYS A 292 7.46 -7.39 4.23
N ALA A 293 8.60 -7.81 3.66
CA ALA A 293 9.75 -8.28 4.43
C ALA A 293 10.42 -7.19 5.29
N ASP A 294 10.26 -5.93 4.89
CA ASP A 294 11.02 -4.80 5.42
C ASP A 294 10.58 -4.42 6.84
N GLN A 295 11.56 -4.01 7.65
CA GLN A 295 11.31 -3.22 8.86
C GLN A 295 10.72 -1.87 8.45
N TYR A 296 9.74 -1.36 9.20
CA TYR A 296 9.18 -0.05 8.93
C TYR A 296 9.96 1.05 9.66
N ARG A 297 10.28 2.11 8.92
CA ARG A 297 10.75 3.40 9.45
C ARG A 297 10.09 4.52 8.65
N PRO A 298 9.55 5.57 9.28
CA PRO A 298 8.93 6.68 8.56
C PRO A 298 9.96 7.50 7.75
N ASP A 299 11.23 7.49 8.15
CA ASP A 299 12.33 8.22 7.51
C ASP A 299 13.11 7.40 6.45
N THR A 300 12.70 6.16 6.17
CA THR A 300 13.42 5.25 5.23
C THR A 300 13.67 5.90 3.87
N TYR A 301 12.65 6.54 3.30
CA TYR A 301 12.76 7.14 1.97
C TYR A 301 13.71 8.35 1.97
N ALA A 302 13.68 9.15 3.03
CA ALA A 302 14.59 10.28 3.19
C ALA A 302 16.04 9.83 3.33
N ILE A 303 16.31 8.81 4.18
CA ILE A 303 17.64 8.22 4.35
C ILE A 303 18.15 7.62 3.04
N ARG A 304 17.30 6.84 2.34
CA ARG A 304 17.66 6.21 1.07
C ARG A 304 17.97 7.26 -0.01
N ALA A 305 17.13 8.28 -0.15
CA ALA A 305 17.35 9.35 -1.11
C ALA A 305 18.65 10.15 -0.85
N GLN A 306 19.06 10.30 0.42
CA GLN A 306 20.32 10.94 0.79
C GLN A 306 21.53 10.04 0.56
N SER A 307 21.37 8.71 0.65
CA SER A 307 22.47 7.75 0.53
C SER A 307 22.86 7.42 -0.90
N ILE A 308 22.00 7.73 -1.87
CA ILE A 308 22.28 7.50 -3.30
C ILE A 308 22.87 8.74 -3.94
N GLU A 309 23.83 8.57 -4.85
CA GLU A 309 24.39 9.66 -5.65
C GLU A 309 23.30 10.30 -6.52
N LYS A 310 23.45 11.60 -6.79
CA LYS A 310 22.50 12.32 -7.64
C LYS A 310 22.39 11.67 -9.01
N GLY A 311 21.19 11.21 -9.35
CA GLY A 311 20.90 10.53 -10.61
C GLY A 311 21.15 9.02 -10.61
N ALA A 312 21.64 8.44 -9.50
CA ALA A 312 21.71 6.99 -9.32
C ALA A 312 20.39 6.40 -8.83
N SER A 313 20.34 5.07 -8.74
CA SER A 313 19.21 4.30 -8.20
C SER A 313 19.68 3.44 -7.03
N ALA A 314 18.82 3.21 -6.04
CA ALA A 314 19.06 2.20 -5.02
C ALA A 314 18.84 0.80 -5.63
N ASP A 315 19.85 -0.05 -5.58
CA ASP A 315 19.79 -1.39 -6.19
C ASP A 315 19.19 -2.41 -5.20
N ASN A 316 18.07 -3.04 -5.58
CA ASN A 316 17.40 -4.12 -4.85
C ASN A 316 17.36 -3.88 -3.32
N PRO A 317 16.82 -2.74 -2.85
CA PRO A 317 16.87 -2.39 -1.44
C PRO A 317 16.08 -3.39 -0.58
N GLN A 318 16.67 -3.78 0.56
CA GLN A 318 16.12 -4.77 1.49
C GLN A 318 15.44 -4.12 2.71
N GLY A 319 15.23 -2.81 2.67
CA GLY A 319 14.74 -2.04 3.81
C GLY A 319 15.79 -1.76 4.88
N PRO A 320 15.42 -1.10 5.96
CA PRO A 320 16.30 -0.83 7.10
C PRO A 320 16.55 -2.09 7.93
N SER A 321 17.66 -2.13 8.65
CA SER A 321 18.05 -3.28 9.50
C SER A 321 17.23 -3.39 10.80
N SER A 322 16.58 -2.29 11.21
CA SER A 322 15.69 -2.23 12.38
C SER A 322 14.56 -1.26 12.11
N SER A 323 13.42 -1.49 12.75
CA SER A 323 12.39 -0.46 12.83
C SER A 323 12.85 0.65 13.79
N PHE A 324 12.41 1.85 13.54
CA PHE A 324 12.62 2.99 14.43
C PHE A 324 11.71 4.15 14.01
N ASP A 325 11.05 4.74 14.98
CA ASP A 325 10.34 6.00 14.78
C ASP A 325 11.10 7.10 15.54
N PRO A 326 11.69 8.08 14.84
CA PRO A 326 12.40 9.18 15.51
C PRO A 326 11.50 10.04 16.38
N ASN A 327 10.17 10.02 16.16
CA ASN A 327 9.19 10.73 16.99
C ASN A 327 8.71 9.89 18.19
N ASN A 328 8.96 8.57 18.17
CA ASN A 328 8.64 7.63 19.26
C ASN A 328 9.73 6.54 19.35
N PRO A 329 10.90 6.84 19.95
CA PRO A 329 12.03 5.92 20.01
C PRO A 329 11.77 4.60 20.74
N ASP A 330 10.78 4.59 21.63
CA ASP A 330 10.37 3.43 22.42
C ASP A 330 9.25 2.62 21.75
N ALA A 331 8.87 2.97 20.52
CA ALA A 331 7.88 2.20 19.78
C ALA A 331 8.34 0.74 19.56
N PRO A 332 7.43 -0.25 19.60
CA PRO A 332 7.78 -1.63 19.30
C PRO A 332 8.25 -1.79 17.86
N ASP A 333 8.99 -2.87 17.59
CA ASP A 333 9.35 -3.24 16.22
C ASP A 333 8.11 -3.41 15.35
N VAL A 334 8.16 -2.88 14.14
CA VAL A 334 7.05 -2.94 13.17
C VAL A 334 7.55 -3.33 11.78
N ARG A 335 6.69 -3.99 11.03
CA ARG A 335 6.92 -4.42 9.64
C ARG A 335 6.04 -3.64 8.69
N VAL A 336 6.53 -3.48 7.47
CA VAL A 336 5.81 -2.76 6.42
C VAL A 336 4.59 -3.56 5.95
N ASN A 337 3.48 -2.84 5.80
CA ASN A 337 2.28 -3.31 5.08
C ASN A 337 1.97 -2.38 3.92
N ARG A 338 1.42 -2.94 2.84
CA ARG A 338 1.13 -2.24 1.60
C ARG A 338 -0.27 -2.57 1.06
N GLY A 339 -0.80 -1.73 0.16
CA GLY A 339 -2.00 -1.98 -0.64
C GLY A 339 -3.31 -1.46 -0.08
N GLY A 340 -3.37 -1.12 1.20
CA GLY A 340 -4.65 -0.79 1.85
C GLY A 340 -5.57 -2.00 1.96
N SER A 341 -6.84 -1.77 2.26
CA SER A 341 -7.82 -2.85 2.44
C SER A 341 -9.24 -2.39 2.12
N PHE A 342 -10.20 -3.29 2.25
CA PHE A 342 -11.64 -2.98 2.16
C PHE A 342 -12.12 -1.92 3.16
N LEU A 343 -11.28 -1.50 4.11
CA LEU A 343 -11.58 -0.42 5.06
C LEU A 343 -11.05 0.95 4.63
N CYS A 344 -10.30 1.03 3.52
CA CYS A 344 -9.71 2.28 3.06
C CYS A 344 -10.66 3.08 2.18
N ASN A 345 -10.70 4.39 2.38
CA ASN A 345 -11.37 5.35 1.52
C ASN A 345 -10.65 6.71 1.57
N ASP A 346 -11.05 7.65 0.71
CA ASP A 346 -10.41 8.96 0.59
C ASP A 346 -10.49 9.81 1.87
N SER A 347 -11.57 9.65 2.66
CA SER A 347 -11.82 10.49 3.83
C SER A 347 -11.06 10.06 5.08
N TYR A 348 -10.62 8.79 5.15
CA TYR A 348 -9.93 8.25 6.31
C TYR A 348 -8.51 7.75 5.99
N CYS A 349 -8.39 6.90 4.98
CA CYS A 349 -7.18 6.16 4.72
C CYS A 349 -7.04 5.92 3.20
N ALA A 350 -6.55 6.86 2.42
CA ALA A 350 -6.30 6.67 0.99
C ALA A 350 -5.12 5.71 0.70
N SER A 351 -4.97 4.65 1.49
CA SER A 351 -3.81 3.75 1.45
C SER A 351 -3.92 2.63 0.42
N TYR A 352 -4.99 2.58 -0.39
CA TYR A 352 -5.07 1.76 -1.59
C TYR A 352 -4.13 2.23 -2.72
N ARG A 353 -3.44 3.38 -2.56
CA ARG A 353 -2.43 3.89 -3.51
C ARG A 353 -1.15 3.06 -3.41
N PRO A 354 -0.47 2.76 -4.54
CA PRO A 354 0.75 1.94 -4.53
C PRO A 354 1.89 2.53 -3.68
N SER A 355 1.95 3.86 -3.49
CA SER A 355 2.98 4.51 -2.65
C SER A 355 2.68 4.45 -1.15
N ALA A 356 1.42 4.25 -0.75
CA ALA A 356 1.03 4.27 0.64
C ALA A 356 1.62 3.09 1.42
N ARG A 357 2.04 3.35 2.66
CA ARG A 357 2.74 2.40 3.52
C ARG A 357 2.23 2.50 4.95
N MET A 358 2.31 1.42 5.70
CA MET A 358 1.95 1.35 7.11
C MET A 358 2.91 0.43 7.85
N GLY A 359 3.11 0.67 9.14
CA GLY A 359 3.83 -0.23 10.03
C GLY A 359 2.87 -0.95 10.97
N THR A 360 3.07 -2.27 11.15
CA THR A 360 2.31 -3.09 12.09
C THR A 360 3.25 -4.01 12.84
N THR A 361 3.01 -4.26 14.13
CA THR A 361 3.84 -5.18 14.94
C THR A 361 3.77 -6.60 14.37
N PRO A 362 4.90 -7.36 14.36
CA PRO A 362 5.01 -8.63 13.65
C PRO A 362 4.16 -9.77 14.23
N ASP A 363 3.66 -9.60 15.44
CA ASP A 363 2.78 -10.54 16.17
C ASP A 363 1.29 -10.17 16.06
N THR A 364 0.97 -9.01 15.46
CA THR A 364 -0.42 -8.56 15.28
C THR A 364 -1.07 -9.27 14.10
N SER A 365 -2.28 -9.78 14.32
CA SER A 365 -3.19 -10.27 13.30
C SER A 365 -4.45 -9.41 13.25
N LEU A 366 -4.97 -9.17 12.04
CA LEU A 366 -6.10 -8.27 11.80
C LEU A 366 -7.04 -8.86 10.74
N SER A 367 -8.35 -8.58 10.86
CA SER A 367 -9.35 -9.06 9.91
C SER A 367 -9.26 -8.44 8.49
N HIS A 368 -8.28 -7.57 8.24
CA HIS A 368 -8.01 -6.94 6.95
C HIS A 368 -6.54 -7.03 6.51
N LEU A 369 -5.77 -7.95 7.07
CA LEU A 369 -4.33 -8.07 6.85
C LEU A 369 -3.98 -9.50 6.45
N GLY A 370 -3.41 -9.63 5.27
CA GLY A 370 -2.95 -10.85 4.63
C GLY A 370 -1.56 -10.66 4.01
N PHE A 371 -1.25 -11.35 2.92
CA PHE A 371 0.04 -11.28 2.23
C PHE A 371 0.02 -11.96 0.87
N ARG A 372 1.00 -11.64 0.04
CA ARG A 372 1.39 -12.43 -1.16
C ARG A 372 2.87 -12.76 -1.11
N CYS A 373 3.31 -13.73 -1.91
CA CYS A 373 4.69 -14.16 -1.93
C CYS A 373 5.40 -13.82 -3.26
N VAL A 374 6.72 -13.81 -3.17
CA VAL A 374 7.62 -13.70 -4.33
C VAL A 374 8.63 -14.84 -4.33
N GLN A 375 9.21 -15.11 -5.50
CA GLN A 375 10.33 -16.03 -5.68
C GLN A 375 11.40 -15.36 -6.53
N SER A 376 12.64 -15.39 -6.03
CA SER A 376 13.77 -14.87 -6.80
C SER A 376 14.06 -15.78 -8.00
N LEU A 377 14.49 -15.20 -9.11
CA LEU A 377 15.03 -16.00 -10.22
C LEU A 377 16.32 -16.69 -9.75
N PRO A 378 16.60 -17.91 -10.23
CA PRO A 378 17.90 -18.54 -10.05
C PRO A 378 19.01 -17.63 -10.58
N LYS A 379 20.13 -17.60 -9.87
CA LYS A 379 21.34 -16.87 -10.31
C LYS A 379 22.01 -17.56 -11.47
#